data_71125535a2322aa64b4aefdb34e59f9a
#
_entry.id   71125535a2322aa64b4aefdb34e59f9a
#
_cell.length_a   1.000
_cell.length_b   1.000
_cell.length_c   1.000
_cell.angle_alpha   90.00
_cell.angle_beta   90.00
_cell.angle_gamma   90.00
#
_symmetry.space_group_name_H-M   'P 1'
#
loop_
_entity.id
_entity.type
_entity.pdbx_description
1 polymer ?
#
loop_
_entity_poly.entity_id
_entity_poly.type
_entity_poly.pdbx_seq_one_letter_code
_entity_poly.pdbx_strand_id
1 'polypeptide(L)'
;RIAFDEGRVEELNSIVHPLVIAEQARWAAEIAAKDSLAVAVVESALVFETKHAASAEDPAPWRTRFDRIVVVTAPEEQRRWRYIQRVAGLDEAAAAADFDRRNAAQWTDERKAAMADYVIANDDSLEELRDEVQTLWEILKRESEERAGEAM
;
A
#
# COMPACT_ATOMS: atom_id res chain seq x y z
N ARG A 1 6.53 4.85 -22.96
CA ARG A 1 7.98 5.16 -22.89
C ARG A 1 8.27 6.61 -22.48
N ILE A 2 7.43 7.56 -22.87
CA ILE A 2 7.60 8.99 -22.55
C ILE A 2 7.24 9.34 -21.09
N ALA A 3 6.40 8.55 -20.44
CA ALA A 3 5.92 8.79 -19.07
C ALA A 3 6.97 8.49 -17.97
N PHE A 4 8.09 7.83 -18.31
CA PHE A 4 9.13 7.45 -17.36
C PHE A 4 10.39 8.34 -17.40
N ASP A 5 10.33 9.46 -18.12
CA ASP A 5 11.34 10.53 -18.01
C ASP A 5 11.15 11.23 -16.66
N GLU A 6 12.18 11.32 -15.82
CA GLU A 6 12.09 11.68 -14.38
C GLU A 6 11.26 12.96 -14.11
N GLY A 7 11.32 13.95 -15.01
CA GLY A 7 10.52 15.18 -14.89
C GLY A 7 9.02 15.03 -15.20
N ARG A 8 8.61 13.97 -15.90
CA ARG A 8 7.20 13.78 -16.34
C ARG A 8 6.42 12.80 -15.46
N VAL A 9 7.10 11.99 -14.65
CA VAL A 9 6.43 11.12 -13.68
C VAL A 9 5.67 11.93 -12.64
N GLU A 10 6.25 13.02 -12.14
CA GLU A 10 5.61 13.90 -11.17
C GLU A 10 4.37 14.61 -11.79
N GLU A 11 4.48 15.08 -13.04
CA GLU A 11 3.35 15.64 -13.78
C GLU A 11 2.22 14.60 -13.95
N LEU A 12 2.56 13.38 -14.34
CA LEU A 12 1.60 12.29 -14.45
C LEU A 12 0.94 11.97 -13.11
N ASN A 13 1.73 11.89 -12.04
CA ASN A 13 1.25 11.60 -10.70
C ASN A 13 0.30 12.71 -10.18
N SER A 14 0.57 13.97 -10.49
CA SER A 14 -0.30 15.10 -10.13
C SER A 14 -1.69 15.02 -10.76
N ILE A 15 -1.81 14.36 -11.91
CA ILE A 15 -3.08 14.14 -12.60
C ILE A 15 -3.76 12.85 -12.11
N VAL A 16 -2.99 11.77 -12.02
CA VAL A 16 -3.53 10.42 -11.76
C VAL A 16 -3.89 10.22 -10.29
N HIS A 17 -3.05 10.64 -9.36
CA HIS A 17 -3.28 10.37 -7.94
C HIS A 17 -4.60 10.95 -7.40
N PRO A 18 -4.97 12.22 -7.67
CA PRO A 18 -6.25 12.75 -7.20
C PRO A 18 -7.46 11.95 -7.74
N LEU A 19 -7.41 11.51 -9.00
CA LEU A 19 -8.48 10.73 -9.62
C LEU A 19 -8.59 9.34 -9.00
N VAL A 20 -7.46 8.67 -8.77
CA VAL A 20 -7.43 7.37 -8.10
C VAL A 20 -7.94 7.46 -6.67
N ILE A 21 -7.53 8.49 -5.92
CA ILE A 21 -7.98 8.72 -4.55
C ILE A 21 -9.48 8.95 -4.49
N ALA A 22 -10.02 9.78 -5.37
CA ALA A 22 -11.46 10.03 -5.46
C ALA A 22 -12.25 8.77 -5.82
N GLU A 23 -11.75 7.96 -6.75
CA GLU A 23 -12.37 6.70 -7.14
C GLU A 23 -12.33 5.65 -6.02
N GLN A 24 -11.22 5.55 -5.29
CA GLN A 24 -11.12 4.69 -4.11
C GLN A 24 -12.14 5.07 -3.02
N ALA A 25 -12.30 6.37 -2.74
CA ALA A 25 -13.28 6.86 -1.77
C ALA A 25 -14.72 6.54 -2.21
N ARG A 26 -15.05 6.75 -3.50
CA ARG A 26 -16.35 6.41 -4.06
C ARG A 26 -16.65 4.91 -3.96
N TRP A 27 -15.69 4.08 -4.36
CA TRP A 27 -15.80 2.63 -4.28
C TRP A 27 -16.00 2.13 -2.84
N ALA A 28 -15.22 2.64 -1.88
CA ALA A 28 -15.36 2.29 -0.47
C ALA A 28 -16.75 2.68 0.08
N ALA A 29 -17.25 3.87 -0.28
CA ALA A 29 -18.58 4.32 0.13
C ALA A 29 -19.70 3.44 -0.46
N GLU A 30 -19.57 2.98 -1.70
CA GLU A 30 -20.53 2.06 -2.32
C GLU A 30 -20.56 0.68 -1.66
N ILE A 31 -19.39 0.19 -1.19
CA ILE A 31 -19.31 -1.07 -0.42
C ILE A 31 -19.98 -0.88 0.93
N ALA A 32 -19.61 0.16 1.68
CA ALA A 32 -20.19 0.44 3.01
C ALA A 32 -21.70 0.64 2.97
N ALA A 33 -22.23 1.22 1.90
CA ALA A 33 -23.68 1.38 1.72
C ALA A 33 -24.42 0.06 1.50
N LYS A 34 -23.74 -0.97 0.98
CA LYS A 34 -24.32 -2.32 0.75
C LYS A 34 -24.14 -3.24 1.94
N ASP A 35 -23.01 -3.13 2.62
CA ASP A 35 -22.63 -3.93 3.77
C ASP A 35 -21.76 -3.10 4.72
N SER A 36 -22.35 -2.71 5.85
CA SER A 36 -21.67 -1.90 6.87
C SER A 36 -20.57 -2.67 7.62
N LEU A 37 -20.51 -4.00 7.48
CA LEU A 37 -19.49 -4.86 8.08
C LEU A 37 -18.36 -5.20 7.09
N ALA A 38 -18.47 -4.77 5.83
CA ALA A 38 -17.49 -5.08 4.82
C ALA A 38 -16.11 -4.49 5.13
N VAL A 39 -15.06 -5.28 4.92
CA VAL A 39 -13.67 -4.83 4.96
C VAL A 39 -13.20 -4.59 3.52
N ALA A 40 -13.04 -3.32 3.12
CA ALA A 40 -12.54 -2.93 1.82
C ALA A 40 -11.01 -2.78 1.86
N VAL A 41 -10.30 -3.53 1.03
CA VAL A 41 -8.82 -3.51 0.98
C VAL A 41 -8.33 -2.83 -0.28
N VAL A 42 -7.43 -1.88 -0.12
CA VAL A 42 -6.72 -1.19 -1.22
C VAL A 42 -5.24 -1.51 -1.13
N GLU A 43 -4.68 -2.13 -2.18
CA GLU A 43 -3.24 -2.36 -2.30
C GLU A 43 -2.56 -1.17 -2.98
N SER A 44 -1.52 -0.65 -2.36
CA SER A 44 -0.68 0.40 -2.96
C SER A 44 0.73 0.38 -2.36
N ALA A 45 1.75 0.38 -3.21
CA ALA A 45 3.14 0.49 -2.79
C ALA A 45 3.54 1.90 -2.33
N LEU A 46 2.74 2.93 -2.66
CA LEU A 46 3.10 4.35 -2.54
C LEU A 46 2.12 5.14 -1.66
N VAL A 47 1.44 4.50 -0.72
CA VAL A 47 0.47 5.17 0.18
C VAL A 47 1.11 6.35 0.91
N PHE A 48 2.30 6.13 1.46
CA PHE A 48 3.01 7.13 2.28
C PHE A 48 3.69 8.22 1.46
N GLU A 49 4.09 7.91 0.23
CA GLU A 49 4.82 8.80 -0.67
C GLU A 49 3.90 9.68 -1.53
N THR A 50 2.58 9.49 -1.44
CA THR A 50 1.60 10.25 -2.23
C THR A 50 1.49 11.68 -1.72
N LYS A 51 2.21 12.61 -2.36
CA LYS A 51 2.29 14.03 -1.98
C LYS A 51 1.09 14.86 -2.45
N HIS A 52 0.40 14.42 -3.52
CA HIS A 52 -0.60 15.23 -4.22
C HIS A 52 -1.92 15.46 -3.44
N ALA A 53 -2.08 14.80 -2.30
CA ALA A 53 -3.17 15.07 -1.37
C ALA A 53 -2.70 15.79 -0.11
N ALA A 54 -1.38 16.01 0.06
CA ALA A 54 -0.83 16.67 1.23
C ALA A 54 -1.01 18.20 1.13
N SER A 55 -1.38 18.81 2.25
CA SER A 55 -1.42 20.26 2.43
C SER A 55 -0.60 20.66 3.65
N ALA A 56 -0.45 21.97 3.89
CA ALA A 56 0.18 22.46 5.12
C ALA A 56 -0.64 22.07 6.37
N GLU A 57 -1.95 21.89 6.21
CA GLU A 57 -2.89 21.54 7.27
C GLU A 57 -2.98 20.04 7.50
N ASP A 58 -2.73 19.22 6.45
CA ASP A 58 -2.67 17.77 6.53
C ASP A 58 -1.42 17.22 5.82
N PRO A 59 -0.29 17.12 6.53
CA PRO A 59 0.95 16.59 5.98
C PRO A 59 0.93 15.06 5.80
N ALA A 60 -0.05 14.37 6.36
CA ALA A 60 -0.19 12.92 6.29
C ALA A 60 -1.61 12.50 5.85
N PRO A 61 -2.07 12.93 4.65
CA PRO A 61 -3.45 12.74 4.20
C PRO A 61 -3.86 11.28 4.04
N TRP A 62 -2.91 10.36 4.01
CA TRP A 62 -3.17 8.93 4.01
C TRP A 62 -3.82 8.44 5.31
N ARG A 63 -3.58 9.11 6.45
CA ARG A 63 -4.22 8.75 7.73
C ARG A 63 -5.74 8.95 7.72
N THR A 64 -6.23 9.96 7.03
CA THR A 64 -7.67 10.24 6.95
C THR A 64 -8.39 9.44 5.87
N ARG A 65 -7.64 8.75 5.00
CA ARG A 65 -8.19 7.95 3.89
C ARG A 65 -8.49 6.50 4.25
N PHE A 66 -7.84 5.98 5.27
CA PHE A 66 -7.93 4.57 5.66
C PHE A 66 -8.17 4.44 7.16
N ASP A 67 -9.02 3.50 7.52
CA ASP A 67 -9.27 3.15 8.93
C ASP A 67 -8.08 2.45 9.54
N ARG A 68 -7.41 1.62 8.76
CA ARG A 68 -6.20 0.87 9.13
C ARG A 68 -5.20 0.84 7.97
N ILE A 69 -3.94 0.87 8.33
CA ILE A 69 -2.82 0.68 7.41
C ILE A 69 -2.10 -0.61 7.80
N VAL A 70 -2.01 -1.50 6.83
CA VAL A 70 -1.21 -2.73 6.95
C VAL A 70 0.03 -2.59 6.09
N VAL A 71 1.20 -2.80 6.67
CA VAL A 71 2.47 -2.86 5.92
C VAL A 71 2.95 -4.29 5.87
N VAL A 72 3.24 -4.77 4.67
CA VAL A 72 3.88 -6.06 4.45
C VAL A 72 5.36 -5.83 4.24
N THR A 73 6.19 -6.41 5.10
CA THR A 73 7.65 -6.34 5.00
C THR A 73 8.24 -7.64 4.46
N ALA A 74 9.42 -7.56 3.88
CA ALA A 74 10.26 -8.72 3.57
C ALA A 74 11.71 -8.27 3.46
N PRO A 75 12.70 -9.16 3.71
CA PRO A 75 14.11 -8.85 3.53
C PRO A 75 14.40 -8.29 2.13
N GLU A 76 15.22 -7.24 2.04
CA GLU A 76 15.49 -6.56 0.77
C GLU A 76 16.03 -7.51 -0.30
N GLU A 77 16.93 -8.41 0.09
CA GLU A 77 17.47 -9.42 -0.82
C GLU A 77 16.38 -10.33 -1.40
N GLN A 78 15.40 -10.71 -0.59
CA GLN A 78 14.27 -11.53 -1.00
C GLN A 78 13.33 -10.76 -1.95
N ARG A 79 13.04 -9.48 -1.63
CA ARG A 79 12.25 -8.59 -2.50
C ARG A 79 12.95 -8.37 -3.84
N ARG A 80 14.26 -8.14 -3.82
CA ARG A 80 15.11 -7.97 -5.00
C ARG A 80 15.10 -9.22 -5.87
N TRP A 81 15.31 -10.39 -5.28
CA TRP A 81 15.26 -11.67 -6.00
C TRP A 81 13.88 -11.90 -6.63
N ARG A 82 12.78 -11.74 -5.87
CA ARG A 82 11.41 -11.88 -6.37
C ARG A 82 11.11 -10.91 -7.52
N TYR A 83 11.64 -9.70 -7.47
CA TYR A 83 11.50 -8.70 -8.53
C TYR A 83 12.20 -9.16 -9.81
N ILE A 84 13.46 -9.57 -9.74
CA ILE A 84 14.25 -10.04 -10.87
C ILE A 84 13.56 -11.21 -11.57
N GLN A 85 13.03 -12.18 -10.80
CA GLN A 85 12.33 -13.35 -11.37
C GLN A 85 11.01 -12.98 -12.06
N ARG A 86 10.37 -11.91 -11.68
CA ARG A 86 9.04 -11.51 -12.17
C ARG A 86 9.08 -10.54 -13.33
N VAL A 87 10.06 -9.64 -13.37
CA VAL A 87 10.10 -8.59 -14.39
C VAL A 87 10.44 -9.18 -15.76
N ALA A 88 9.61 -8.89 -16.76
CA ALA A 88 9.83 -9.33 -18.13
C ALA A 88 10.54 -8.26 -18.96
N GLY A 89 11.35 -8.70 -19.93
CA GLY A 89 11.98 -7.82 -20.91
C GLY A 89 13.25 -7.11 -20.45
N LEU A 90 13.76 -7.44 -19.27
CA LEU A 90 15.05 -6.99 -18.74
C LEU A 90 15.96 -8.21 -18.53
N ASP A 91 17.25 -8.05 -18.75
CA ASP A 91 18.24 -8.98 -18.23
C ASP A 91 18.41 -8.83 -16.71
N GLU A 92 19.07 -9.77 -16.06
CA GLU A 92 19.21 -9.79 -14.60
C GLU A 92 19.88 -8.51 -14.05
N ALA A 93 20.91 -8.00 -14.72
CA ALA A 93 21.61 -6.80 -14.26
C ALA A 93 20.73 -5.55 -14.39
N ALA A 94 20.00 -5.42 -15.49
CA ALA A 94 19.06 -4.32 -15.71
C ALA A 94 17.86 -4.39 -14.74
N ALA A 95 17.35 -5.60 -14.46
CA ALA A 95 16.28 -5.82 -13.50
C ALA A 95 16.73 -5.46 -12.08
N ALA A 96 17.95 -5.85 -11.71
CA ALA A 96 18.54 -5.49 -10.43
C ALA A 96 18.69 -3.97 -10.26
N ALA A 97 19.24 -3.29 -11.25
CA ALA A 97 19.40 -1.84 -11.24
C ALA A 97 18.05 -1.09 -11.18
N ASP A 98 17.02 -1.61 -11.87
CA ASP A 98 15.66 -1.05 -11.80
C ASP A 98 15.03 -1.21 -10.41
N PHE A 99 15.22 -2.37 -9.77
CA PHE A 99 14.81 -2.58 -8.39
C PHE A 99 15.49 -1.59 -7.45
N ASP A 100 16.82 -1.49 -7.50
CA ASP A 100 17.62 -0.64 -6.61
C ASP A 100 17.19 0.83 -6.75
N ARG A 101 16.96 1.32 -7.98
CA ARG A 101 16.44 2.65 -8.26
C ARG A 101 15.03 2.88 -7.66
N ARG A 102 14.12 1.93 -7.80
CA ARG A 102 12.76 2.02 -7.25
C ARG A 102 12.75 1.96 -5.73
N ASN A 103 13.57 1.07 -5.16
CA ASN A 103 13.68 0.92 -3.72
C ASN A 103 14.22 2.19 -3.06
N ALA A 104 15.25 2.81 -3.67
CA ALA A 104 15.81 4.08 -3.19
C ALA A 104 14.83 5.28 -3.26
N ALA A 105 13.82 5.23 -4.12
CA ALA A 105 12.81 6.28 -4.25
C ALA A 105 11.66 6.16 -3.23
N GLN A 106 11.57 5.05 -2.51
CA GLN A 106 10.53 4.79 -1.52
C GLN A 106 11.03 5.01 -0.09
N TRP A 107 10.12 5.16 0.85
CA TRP A 107 10.44 5.08 2.26
C TRP A 107 10.94 3.66 2.60
N THR A 108 11.83 3.58 3.60
CA THR A 108 12.30 2.27 4.07
C THR A 108 11.16 1.49 4.74
N ASP A 109 11.29 0.17 4.78
CA ASP A 109 10.27 -0.71 5.39
C ASP A 109 10.11 -0.39 6.88
N GLU A 110 11.21 -0.07 7.60
CA GLU A 110 11.16 0.31 9.02
C GLU A 110 10.34 1.59 9.22
N ARG A 111 10.51 2.58 8.34
CA ARG A 111 9.75 3.83 8.40
C ARG A 111 8.27 3.61 8.10
N LYS A 112 7.95 2.77 7.12
CA LYS A 112 6.58 2.40 6.78
C LYS A 112 5.94 1.62 7.92
N ALA A 113 6.64 0.64 8.48
CA ALA A 113 6.18 -0.19 9.59
C ALA A 113 5.88 0.66 10.85
N ALA A 114 6.71 1.66 11.14
CA ALA A 114 6.48 2.58 12.27
C ALA A 114 5.22 3.46 12.11
N MET A 115 4.69 3.59 10.89
CA MET A 115 3.47 4.36 10.59
C MET A 115 2.23 3.47 10.41
N ALA A 116 2.39 2.16 10.36
CA ALA A 116 1.32 1.19 10.18
C ALA A 116 0.56 0.90 11.48
N ASP A 117 -0.68 0.47 11.34
CA ASP A 117 -1.47 -0.09 12.44
C ASP A 117 -1.14 -1.58 12.64
N TYR A 118 -0.81 -2.27 11.54
CA TYR A 118 -0.41 -3.68 11.53
C TYR A 118 0.76 -3.91 10.60
N VAL A 119 1.61 -4.86 10.94
CA VAL A 119 2.73 -5.31 10.10
C VAL A 119 2.63 -6.81 9.89
N ILE A 120 2.79 -7.25 8.65
CA ILE A 120 2.91 -8.67 8.26
C ILE A 120 4.34 -8.90 7.78
N ALA A 121 5.04 -9.86 8.36
CA ALA A 121 6.37 -10.27 7.92
C ALA A 121 6.27 -11.37 6.86
N ASN A 122 6.75 -11.10 5.65
CA ASN A 122 6.78 -12.08 4.54
C ASN A 122 8.22 -12.55 4.30
N ASP A 123 8.85 -13.06 5.35
CA ASP A 123 10.24 -13.51 5.39
C ASP A 123 10.39 -15.01 5.61
N ASP A 124 9.34 -15.68 6.03
CA ASP A 124 9.26 -17.12 6.28
C ASP A 124 8.47 -17.88 5.19
N SER A 125 7.86 -18.98 5.59
CA SER A 125 7.09 -19.85 4.71
C SER A 125 5.75 -19.23 4.28
N LEU A 126 5.20 -19.75 3.19
CA LEU A 126 3.86 -19.35 2.75
C LEU A 126 2.77 -19.79 3.75
N GLU A 127 3.01 -20.81 4.54
CA GLU A 127 2.09 -21.28 5.58
C GLU A 127 2.03 -20.28 6.73
N GLU A 128 3.17 -19.86 7.25
CA GLU A 128 3.27 -18.83 8.28
C GLU A 128 2.66 -17.49 7.83
N LEU A 129 2.95 -17.06 6.60
CA LEU A 129 2.32 -15.87 6.04
C LEU A 129 0.78 -15.98 6.00
N ARG A 130 0.24 -17.15 5.67
CA ARG A 130 -1.22 -17.38 5.68
C ARG A 130 -1.80 -17.30 7.08
N ASP A 131 -1.09 -17.82 8.07
CA ASP A 131 -1.53 -17.79 9.47
C ASP A 131 -1.53 -16.36 10.01
N GLU A 132 -0.51 -15.55 9.68
CA GLU A 132 -0.49 -14.11 10.00
C GLU A 132 -1.64 -13.35 9.33
N VAL A 133 -1.87 -13.59 8.05
CA VAL A 133 -2.98 -12.97 7.32
C VAL A 133 -4.34 -13.40 7.90
N GLN A 134 -4.50 -14.67 8.25
CA GLN A 134 -5.73 -15.15 8.88
C GLN A 134 -5.96 -14.49 10.25
N THR A 135 -4.92 -14.37 11.05
CA THR A 135 -4.98 -13.70 12.36
C THR A 135 -5.39 -12.24 12.20
N LEU A 136 -4.75 -11.52 11.27
CA LEU A 136 -5.12 -10.13 10.98
C LEU A 136 -6.56 -10.01 10.47
N TRP A 137 -6.99 -10.93 9.62
CA TRP A 137 -8.37 -10.95 9.11
C TRP A 137 -9.41 -11.04 10.22
N GLU A 138 -9.19 -11.91 11.22
CA GLU A 138 -10.11 -12.03 12.37
C GLU A 138 -10.12 -10.75 13.23
N ILE A 139 -8.99 -10.06 13.35
CA ILE A 139 -8.91 -8.77 14.02
C ILE A 139 -9.75 -7.72 13.27
N LEU A 140 -9.54 -7.57 11.97
CA LEU A 140 -10.23 -6.57 11.15
C LEU A 140 -11.75 -6.80 11.11
N LYS A 141 -12.19 -8.05 11.06
CA LYS A 141 -13.63 -8.39 11.16
C LYS A 141 -14.23 -7.94 12.47
N ARG A 142 -13.58 -8.25 13.58
CA ARG A 142 -14.05 -7.83 14.90
C ARG A 142 -14.12 -6.30 15.03
N GLU A 143 -13.09 -5.59 14.56
CA GLU A 143 -13.09 -4.13 14.56
C GLU A 143 -14.23 -3.53 13.70
N SER A 144 -14.54 -4.17 12.58
CA SER A 144 -15.68 -3.76 11.74
C SER A 144 -17.01 -3.93 12.47
N GLU A 145 -17.20 -5.05 13.18
CA GLU A 145 -18.40 -5.32 13.99
C GLU A 145 -18.56 -4.32 15.16
N GLU A 146 -17.46 -4.02 15.85
CA GLU A 146 -17.43 -3.05 16.96
C GLU A 146 -17.83 -1.64 16.48
N ARG A 147 -17.28 -1.19 15.35
CA ARG A 147 -17.65 0.11 14.74
C ARG A 147 -19.11 0.20 14.32
N ALA A 148 -19.62 -0.85 13.71
CA ALA A 148 -21.04 -0.88 13.33
C ALA A 148 -21.96 -0.83 14.55
N GLY A 149 -21.56 -1.44 15.66
CA GLY A 149 -22.29 -1.35 16.94
C GLY A 149 -22.28 0.04 17.56
N GLU A 150 -21.19 0.80 17.42
CA GLU A 150 -21.07 2.17 17.94
C GLU A 150 -21.88 3.21 17.12
N ALA A 151 -22.15 2.91 15.84
CA ALA A 151 -22.87 3.80 14.93
C ALA A 151 -24.41 3.70 15.01
N MET A 152 -24.93 2.73 15.76
CA MET A 152 -26.39 2.54 16.01
C MET A 152 -26.84 3.19 17.29
#